data_9f8b1be789d06348298540181fc654fd
#
_entry.id   9f8b1be789d06348298540181fc654fd
#
_cell.length_a   1.000
_cell.length_b   1.000
_cell.length_c   1.000
_cell.angle_alpha   90.00
_cell.angle_beta   90.00
_cell.angle_gamma   90.00
#
_symmetry.space_group_name_H-M   'P 1'
#
loop_
_entity.id
_entity.type
_entity.pdbx_description
1 polymer ?
#
loop_
_entity_poly.entity_id
_entity_poly.type
_entity_poly.pdbx_seq_one_letter_code
_entity_poly.pdbx_strand_id
1 'polypeptide(L)'
;MSNPRVLCLGEILFDLLADQKGRSLAEVESWTPYPGGAPANVACALPKLGTTSGFIGCVGEDEAGNELVKVLQSSAVDITGLQRSPAPTRQIYVERTETGDRIFAGFGDLDTSAFADTQLQATQIPEQLFTAADFLVLGTIALAYPHSRQSVHRALELAEQYDVKVVLDVNWRPVFWQQDFDTVKQIMQAVFKKIDFLKLAKEEAELLFDTSDPGAIAYRLNSVEGVVITDGDRGCSYCLSENEGKLPAFSVPVVDTTGAGDSFVAGLVHQLCQTGISSLADPEIAKQVVNYASSAGALTTLKPGAIASQPTASEVEEFLRSQQPT
;
A
#
# COMPACT_ATOMS: atom_id res chain seq x y z
N MET A 1 -24.55 2.65 -3.67
CA MET A 1 -23.21 3.24 -3.63
C MET A 1 -22.68 3.24 -5.06
N SER A 2 -21.89 4.23 -5.47
CA SER A 2 -21.19 4.17 -6.76
C SER A 2 -20.15 3.05 -6.74
N ASN A 3 -19.96 2.35 -7.84
CA ASN A 3 -18.93 1.32 -7.93
C ASN A 3 -17.55 1.92 -7.63
N PRO A 4 -16.64 1.19 -6.94
CA PRO A 4 -15.31 1.68 -6.64
C PRO A 4 -14.49 1.87 -7.93
N ARG A 5 -13.81 3.02 -8.04
CA ARG A 5 -12.86 3.30 -9.12
C ARG A 5 -11.51 2.62 -8.90
N VAL A 6 -11.14 2.38 -7.65
CA VAL A 6 -9.87 1.74 -7.28
C VAL A 6 -10.16 0.55 -6.39
N LEU A 7 -9.64 -0.61 -6.76
CA LEU A 7 -9.66 -1.82 -5.96
C LEU A 7 -8.29 -1.97 -5.28
N CYS A 8 -8.28 -2.23 -3.99
CA CYS A 8 -7.07 -2.53 -3.24
C CYS A 8 -7.14 -3.98 -2.75
N LEU A 9 -6.16 -4.82 -3.12
CA LEU A 9 -6.13 -6.22 -2.74
C LEU A 9 -4.93 -6.52 -1.84
N GLY A 10 -5.20 -7.13 -0.70
CA GLY A 10 -4.17 -7.62 0.21
C GLY A 10 -4.63 -7.72 1.65
N GLU A 11 -3.71 -7.45 2.57
CA GLU A 11 -3.92 -7.56 4.00
C GLU A 11 -4.58 -6.32 4.61
N ILE A 12 -5.35 -6.59 5.66
CA ILE A 12 -5.74 -5.65 6.70
C ILE A 12 -5.49 -6.32 8.05
N LEU A 13 -4.91 -5.61 9.00
CA LEU A 13 -4.40 -6.18 10.24
C LEU A 13 -4.37 -5.16 11.37
N PHE A 14 -4.02 -5.59 12.57
CA PHE A 14 -3.63 -4.69 13.66
C PHE A 14 -2.13 -4.76 13.92
N ASP A 15 -1.50 -3.57 13.97
CA ASP A 15 -0.21 -3.39 14.64
C ASP A 15 -0.49 -3.17 16.14
N LEU A 16 -0.09 -4.11 16.97
CA LEU A 16 -0.16 -4.01 18.42
C LEU A 16 1.10 -3.34 18.94
N LEU A 17 1.01 -2.06 19.23
CA LEU A 17 2.15 -1.28 19.70
C LEU A 17 2.27 -1.38 21.23
N ALA A 18 3.45 -1.77 21.72
CA ALA A 18 3.74 -1.85 23.15
C ALA A 18 3.53 -0.49 23.82
N ASP A 19 2.77 -0.45 24.93
CA ASP A 19 2.55 0.78 25.69
C ASP A 19 3.80 1.14 26.51
N GLN A 20 4.57 0.15 26.94
CA GLN A 20 5.82 0.34 27.68
C GLN A 20 7.01 0.33 26.72
N LYS A 21 7.87 1.36 26.83
CA LYS A 21 9.13 1.45 26.06
C LYS A 21 10.24 0.62 26.70
N GLY A 22 11.14 0.10 25.88
CA GLY A 22 12.33 -0.62 26.33
C GLY A 22 12.05 -1.99 26.95
N ARG A 23 10.84 -2.54 26.75
CA ARG A 23 10.46 -3.88 27.22
C ARG A 23 10.36 -4.86 26.06
N SER A 24 10.81 -6.08 26.29
CA SER A 24 10.62 -7.20 25.36
C SER A 24 9.17 -7.68 25.33
N LEU A 25 8.78 -8.41 24.28
CA LEU A 25 7.44 -9.00 24.09
C LEU A 25 6.90 -9.70 25.36
N ALA A 26 7.77 -10.42 26.07
CA ALA A 26 7.40 -11.16 27.28
C ALA A 26 7.16 -10.26 28.52
N GLU A 27 7.64 -9.02 28.48
CA GLU A 27 7.58 -8.07 29.60
C GLU A 27 6.56 -6.95 29.40
N VAL A 28 6.01 -6.82 28.18
CA VAL A 28 4.98 -5.81 27.87
C VAL A 28 3.64 -6.23 28.50
N GLU A 29 3.06 -5.32 29.27
CA GLU A 29 1.83 -5.56 30.04
C GLU A 29 0.57 -5.18 29.26
N SER A 30 0.66 -4.24 28.32
CA SER A 30 -0.47 -3.79 27.51
C SER A 30 -0.05 -3.32 26.12
N TRP A 31 -0.98 -3.44 25.18
CA TRP A 31 -0.78 -3.17 23.75
C TRP A 31 -1.90 -2.29 23.22
N THR A 32 -1.54 -1.23 22.51
CA THR A 32 -2.51 -0.40 21.80
C THR A 32 -2.64 -0.87 20.35
N PRO A 33 -3.84 -1.29 19.91
CA PRO A 33 -4.05 -1.73 18.54
C PRO A 33 -4.18 -0.53 17.58
N TYR A 34 -3.42 -0.56 16.50
CA TYR A 34 -3.51 0.36 15.37
C TYR A 34 -3.91 -0.40 14.12
N PRO A 35 -5.02 -0.05 13.45
CA PRO A 35 -5.37 -0.66 12.19
C PRO A 35 -4.34 -0.29 11.11
N GLY A 36 -3.94 -1.28 10.32
CA GLY A 36 -2.89 -1.19 9.32
C GLY A 36 -3.06 -2.21 8.20
N GLY A 37 -2.00 -2.43 7.45
CA GLY A 37 -1.97 -3.21 6.21
C GLY A 37 -1.90 -2.27 5.00
N ALA A 38 -0.84 -2.36 4.19
CA ALA A 38 -0.59 -1.38 3.14
C ALA A 38 -1.75 -1.23 2.14
N PRO A 39 -2.34 -2.30 1.58
CA PRO A 39 -3.49 -2.16 0.69
C PRO A 39 -4.72 -1.57 1.37
N ALA A 40 -4.95 -1.89 2.65
CA ALA A 40 -6.06 -1.32 3.42
C ALA A 40 -5.83 0.16 3.73
N ASN A 41 -4.58 0.55 4.02
CA ASN A 41 -4.21 1.96 4.21
C ASN A 41 -4.48 2.76 2.93
N VAL A 42 -4.10 2.25 1.75
CA VAL A 42 -4.42 2.87 0.46
C VAL A 42 -5.93 2.97 0.25
N ALA A 43 -6.67 1.88 0.50
CA ALA A 43 -8.13 1.87 0.36
C ALA A 43 -8.82 2.91 1.23
N CYS A 44 -8.33 3.14 2.47
CA CYS A 44 -8.86 4.14 3.39
C CYS A 44 -8.46 5.58 3.04
N ALA A 45 -7.29 5.78 2.41
CA ALA A 45 -6.82 7.10 2.01
C ALA A 45 -7.58 7.65 0.80
N LEU A 46 -7.90 6.80 -0.18
CA LEU A 46 -8.53 7.20 -1.43
C LEU A 46 -9.86 7.96 -1.25
N PRO A 47 -10.81 7.54 -0.39
CA PRO A 47 -12.03 8.31 -0.16
C PRO A 47 -11.79 9.67 0.49
N LYS A 48 -10.76 9.81 1.35
CA LYS A 48 -10.36 11.10 1.93
C LYS A 48 -9.85 12.06 0.86
N LEU A 49 -9.21 11.54 -0.19
CA LEU A 49 -8.77 12.29 -1.36
C LEU A 49 -9.88 12.50 -2.40
N GLY A 50 -11.07 11.89 -2.23
CA GLY A 50 -12.21 12.05 -3.14
C GLY A 50 -12.31 10.99 -4.24
N THR A 51 -11.59 9.87 -4.15
CA THR A 51 -11.69 8.74 -5.08
C THR A 51 -12.34 7.54 -4.39
N THR A 52 -13.38 6.97 -4.98
CA THR A 52 -14.06 5.78 -4.43
C THR A 52 -13.14 4.55 -4.50
N SER A 53 -13.08 3.80 -3.40
CA SER A 53 -12.26 2.59 -3.28
C SER A 53 -13.04 1.38 -2.82
N GLY A 54 -12.56 0.18 -3.18
CA GLY A 54 -13.02 -1.10 -2.67
C GLY A 54 -11.86 -1.92 -2.16
N PHE A 55 -12.12 -2.75 -1.17
CA PHE A 55 -11.11 -3.61 -0.57
C PHE A 55 -11.42 -5.09 -0.83
N ILE A 56 -10.42 -5.81 -1.33
CA ILE A 56 -10.43 -7.27 -1.54
C ILE A 56 -9.41 -7.88 -0.59
N GLY A 57 -9.88 -8.64 0.40
CA GLY A 57 -9.04 -9.23 1.42
C GLY A 57 -9.80 -10.25 2.25
N CYS A 58 -9.18 -10.76 3.31
CA CYS A 58 -9.82 -11.71 4.21
C CYS A 58 -9.45 -11.41 5.66
N VAL A 59 -10.46 -11.41 6.54
CA VAL A 59 -10.31 -11.24 7.98
C VAL A 59 -10.97 -12.40 8.73
N GLY A 60 -10.58 -12.60 9.99
CA GLY A 60 -11.16 -13.63 10.85
C GLY A 60 -12.63 -13.39 11.21
N GLU A 61 -13.31 -14.46 11.61
CA GLU A 61 -14.64 -14.42 12.25
C GLU A 61 -14.54 -14.05 13.74
N ASP A 62 -13.56 -13.23 14.09
CA ASP A 62 -13.22 -12.79 15.44
C ASP A 62 -13.54 -11.30 15.67
N GLU A 63 -13.31 -10.84 16.91
CA GLU A 63 -13.56 -9.45 17.30
C GLU A 63 -12.65 -8.48 16.53
N ALA A 64 -11.36 -8.81 16.38
CA ALA A 64 -10.41 -8.00 15.62
C ALA A 64 -10.86 -7.82 14.16
N GLY A 65 -11.30 -8.90 13.50
CA GLY A 65 -11.86 -8.83 12.16
C GLY A 65 -13.11 -7.97 12.07
N ASN A 66 -13.99 -8.04 13.08
CA ASN A 66 -15.19 -7.19 13.13
C ASN A 66 -14.84 -5.70 13.29
N GLU A 67 -13.81 -5.39 14.07
CA GLU A 67 -13.34 -4.00 14.24
C GLU A 67 -12.70 -3.47 12.95
N LEU A 68 -11.86 -4.27 12.27
CA LEU A 68 -11.26 -3.87 10.99
C LEU A 68 -12.32 -3.64 9.90
N VAL A 69 -13.40 -4.44 9.87
CA VAL A 69 -14.55 -4.19 8.99
C VAL A 69 -15.16 -2.81 9.25
N LYS A 70 -15.36 -2.45 10.52
CA LYS A 70 -15.88 -1.11 10.90
C LYS A 70 -14.93 0.01 10.46
N VAL A 71 -13.60 -0.20 10.54
CA VAL A 71 -12.61 0.77 10.06
C VAL A 71 -12.77 1.02 8.57
N LEU A 72 -12.84 -0.03 7.74
CA LEU A 72 -13.07 0.10 6.30
C LEU A 72 -14.39 0.83 6.00
N GLN A 73 -15.48 0.42 6.66
CA GLN A 73 -16.80 1.03 6.46
C GLN A 73 -16.83 2.51 6.87
N SER A 74 -16.23 2.86 8.01
CA SER A 74 -16.15 4.25 8.48
C SER A 74 -15.27 5.13 7.59
N SER A 75 -14.34 4.51 6.85
CA SER A 75 -13.51 5.15 5.82
C SER A 75 -14.20 5.21 4.44
N ALA A 76 -15.47 4.84 4.33
CA ALA A 76 -16.25 4.80 3.08
C ALA A 76 -15.68 3.86 2.01
N VAL A 77 -14.97 2.80 2.41
CA VAL A 77 -14.44 1.76 1.51
C VAL A 77 -15.55 0.75 1.21
N ASP A 78 -15.70 0.36 -0.06
CA ASP A 78 -16.57 -0.76 -0.45
C ASP A 78 -15.93 -2.08 0.02
N ILE A 79 -16.68 -2.84 0.81
CA ILE A 79 -16.24 -4.11 1.39
C ILE A 79 -16.84 -5.34 0.72
N THR A 80 -17.43 -5.20 -0.46
CA THR A 80 -18.05 -6.31 -1.21
C THR A 80 -17.05 -7.43 -1.50
N GLY A 81 -15.76 -7.08 -1.65
CA GLY A 81 -14.66 -8.04 -1.87
C GLY A 81 -14.05 -8.63 -0.59
N LEU A 82 -14.53 -8.23 0.59
CA LEU A 82 -13.98 -8.70 1.85
C LEU A 82 -14.54 -10.07 2.22
N GLN A 83 -13.67 -11.04 2.43
CA GLN A 83 -14.00 -12.40 2.84
C GLN A 83 -13.82 -12.59 4.35
N ARG A 84 -14.42 -13.67 4.88
CA ARG A 84 -14.30 -14.08 6.28
C ARG A 84 -13.73 -15.51 6.35
N SER A 85 -12.92 -15.79 7.36
CA SER A 85 -12.31 -17.08 7.58
C SER A 85 -12.39 -17.47 9.06
N PRO A 86 -12.49 -18.77 9.38
CA PRO A 86 -12.32 -19.25 10.77
C PRO A 86 -10.90 -19.02 11.33
N ALA A 87 -9.91 -18.79 10.46
CA ALA A 87 -8.55 -18.44 10.89
C ALA A 87 -8.55 -17.03 11.54
N PRO A 88 -7.68 -16.79 12.53
CA PRO A 88 -7.64 -15.51 13.25
C PRO A 88 -7.22 -14.34 12.35
N THR A 89 -7.75 -13.16 12.67
CA THR A 89 -7.29 -11.90 12.08
C THR A 89 -5.84 -11.64 12.46
N ARG A 90 -5.02 -11.22 11.49
CA ARG A 90 -3.60 -10.95 11.73
C ARG A 90 -3.40 -9.81 12.72
N GLN A 91 -2.53 -10.08 13.69
CA GLN A 91 -2.03 -9.11 14.64
C GLN A 91 -0.50 -9.18 14.64
N ILE A 92 0.16 -8.03 14.57
CA ILE A 92 1.61 -7.91 14.57
C ILE A 92 2.03 -7.21 15.85
N TYR A 93 2.87 -7.85 16.65
CA TYR A 93 3.42 -7.25 17.85
C TYR A 93 4.60 -6.35 17.50
N VAL A 94 4.56 -5.11 17.97
CA VAL A 94 5.56 -4.09 17.69
C VAL A 94 6.07 -3.52 19.03
N GLU A 95 7.29 -3.86 19.38
CA GLU A 95 7.97 -3.30 20.55
C GLU A 95 8.40 -1.85 20.29
N ARG A 96 8.71 -1.14 21.37
CA ARG A 96 9.32 0.18 21.30
C ARG A 96 10.64 0.19 22.04
N THR A 97 11.69 0.72 21.40
CA THR A 97 12.94 1.01 22.07
C THR A 97 12.75 2.04 23.19
N GLU A 98 13.75 2.25 24.02
CA GLU A 98 13.74 3.36 25.01
C GLU A 98 13.59 4.73 24.34
N THR A 99 14.16 4.90 23.15
CA THR A 99 14.02 6.11 22.31
C THR A 99 12.65 6.23 21.65
N GLY A 100 11.89 5.12 21.57
CA GLY A 100 10.54 5.07 21.01
C GLY A 100 10.47 4.52 19.59
N ASP A 101 11.60 4.07 19.04
CA ASP A 101 11.64 3.44 17.72
C ASP A 101 10.88 2.11 17.74
N ARG A 102 10.23 1.77 16.62
CA ARG A 102 9.42 0.57 16.47
C ARG A 102 10.27 -0.62 16.04
N ILE A 103 10.10 -1.75 16.71
CA ILE A 103 10.76 -3.02 16.38
C ILE A 103 9.70 -4.09 16.19
N PHE A 104 9.75 -4.78 15.06
CA PHE A 104 8.90 -5.96 14.83
C PHE A 104 9.27 -7.05 15.86
N ALA A 105 8.26 -7.49 16.64
CA ALA A 105 8.43 -8.48 17.69
C ALA A 105 7.80 -9.85 17.37
N GLY A 106 7.03 -9.96 16.27
CA GLY A 106 6.46 -11.22 15.82
C GLY A 106 4.95 -11.23 15.69
N PHE A 107 4.42 -12.46 15.65
CA PHE A 107 2.98 -12.76 15.49
C PHE A 107 2.40 -13.47 16.74
N GLY A 108 2.99 -13.27 17.91
CA GLY A 108 2.70 -14.05 19.10
C GLY A 108 3.16 -15.50 18.93
N ASP A 109 2.33 -16.44 19.34
CA ASP A 109 2.60 -17.89 19.27
C ASP A 109 2.22 -18.50 17.90
N LEU A 110 1.76 -17.69 16.93
CA LEU A 110 1.25 -18.17 15.64
C LEU A 110 2.31 -18.09 14.55
N ASP A 111 2.28 -19.08 13.64
CA ASP A 111 3.00 -19.00 12.38
C ASP A 111 2.37 -17.95 11.45
N THR A 112 3.19 -17.30 10.64
CA THR A 112 2.73 -16.24 9.72
C THR A 112 1.69 -16.72 8.70
N SER A 113 1.60 -18.03 8.42
CA SER A 113 0.61 -18.65 7.52
C SER A 113 -0.75 -18.96 8.19
N ALA A 114 -0.86 -18.81 9.51
CA ALA A 114 -2.05 -19.21 10.27
C ALA A 114 -3.21 -18.20 10.21
N PHE A 115 -3.01 -17.05 9.59
CA PHE A 115 -3.97 -15.93 9.64
C PHE A 115 -4.96 -15.91 8.47
N ALA A 116 -6.09 -15.23 8.69
CA ALA A 116 -7.19 -15.14 7.73
C ALA A 116 -6.80 -14.53 6.37
N ASP A 117 -5.92 -13.53 6.34
CA ASP A 117 -5.46 -12.89 5.12
C ASP A 117 -4.71 -13.83 4.16
N THR A 118 -4.11 -14.91 4.69
CA THR A 118 -3.50 -15.97 3.90
C THR A 118 -4.51 -16.90 3.22
N GLN A 119 -5.78 -16.87 3.66
CA GLN A 119 -6.86 -17.77 3.25
C GLN A 119 -7.79 -17.13 2.20
N LEU A 120 -7.45 -15.98 1.66
CA LEU A 120 -8.23 -15.31 0.61
C LEU A 120 -8.49 -16.26 -0.57
N GLN A 121 -9.75 -16.49 -0.91
CA GLN A 121 -10.18 -17.45 -1.94
C GLN A 121 -10.40 -16.78 -3.30
N ALA A 122 -9.67 -17.21 -4.31
CA ALA A 122 -9.74 -16.69 -5.68
C ALA A 122 -11.15 -16.81 -6.29
N THR A 123 -11.86 -17.90 -5.99
CA THR A 123 -13.20 -18.18 -6.50
C THR A 123 -14.29 -17.29 -5.90
N GLN A 124 -13.99 -16.60 -4.81
CA GLN A 124 -14.93 -15.69 -4.12
C GLN A 124 -14.65 -14.21 -4.44
N ILE A 125 -13.69 -13.89 -5.31
CA ILE A 125 -13.47 -12.51 -5.74
C ILE A 125 -14.62 -12.09 -6.64
N PRO A 126 -15.37 -11.02 -6.28
CA PRO A 126 -16.53 -10.59 -7.05
C PRO A 126 -16.08 -9.91 -8.36
N GLU A 127 -16.30 -10.59 -9.49
CA GLU A 127 -15.92 -10.10 -10.82
C GLU A 127 -16.55 -8.76 -11.16
N GLN A 128 -17.78 -8.50 -10.68
CA GLN A 128 -18.49 -7.25 -10.91
C GLN A 128 -17.77 -6.01 -10.39
N LEU A 129 -16.86 -6.14 -9.42
CA LEU A 129 -16.08 -5.00 -8.93
C LEU A 129 -15.13 -4.44 -9.99
N PHE A 130 -14.64 -5.31 -10.89
CA PHE A 130 -13.70 -4.94 -11.94
C PHE A 130 -14.37 -4.22 -13.13
N THR A 131 -15.68 -4.37 -13.32
CA THR A 131 -16.40 -3.79 -14.47
C THR A 131 -16.42 -2.26 -14.51
N ALA A 132 -16.13 -1.61 -13.39
CA ALA A 132 -16.15 -0.15 -13.27
C ALA A 132 -14.90 0.40 -12.58
N ALA A 133 -13.93 -0.46 -12.28
CA ALA A 133 -12.68 -0.04 -11.68
C ALA A 133 -11.71 0.49 -12.74
N ASP A 134 -11.01 1.57 -12.43
CA ASP A 134 -9.93 2.10 -13.24
C ASP A 134 -8.58 1.46 -12.85
N PHE A 135 -8.40 1.18 -11.55
CA PHE A 135 -7.14 0.67 -11.00
C PHE A 135 -7.32 -0.48 -10.02
N LEU A 136 -6.35 -1.38 -10.02
CA LEU A 136 -6.12 -2.40 -9.01
C LEU A 136 -4.79 -2.14 -8.31
N VAL A 137 -4.80 -1.87 -7.02
CA VAL A 137 -3.59 -1.67 -6.19
C VAL A 137 -3.27 -2.96 -5.44
N LEU A 138 -2.02 -3.40 -5.53
CA LEU A 138 -1.51 -4.62 -4.91
C LEU A 138 -0.30 -4.33 -4.02
N GLY A 139 -0.17 -5.08 -2.93
CA GLY A 139 1.09 -5.25 -2.19
C GLY A 139 1.69 -6.64 -2.44
N THR A 140 2.88 -6.90 -1.89
CA THR A 140 3.55 -8.19 -2.10
C THR A 140 3.28 -9.23 -1.02
N ILE A 141 2.71 -8.86 0.13
CA ILE A 141 2.46 -9.81 1.25
C ILE A 141 1.51 -10.92 0.81
N ALA A 142 0.44 -10.60 0.05
CA ALA A 142 -0.49 -11.60 -0.45
C ALA A 142 0.15 -12.62 -1.39
N LEU A 143 1.32 -12.34 -1.96
CA LEU A 143 2.07 -13.28 -2.81
C LEU A 143 2.85 -14.33 -2.00
N ALA A 144 3.07 -14.10 -0.72
CA ALA A 144 3.86 -14.99 0.12
C ALA A 144 3.17 -16.34 0.38
N TYR A 145 1.83 -16.38 0.32
CA TYR A 145 1.05 -17.56 0.70
C TYR A 145 0.28 -18.15 -0.49
N PRO A 146 0.13 -19.50 -0.57
CA PRO A 146 -0.42 -20.15 -1.76
C PRO A 146 -1.84 -19.70 -2.14
N HIS A 147 -2.77 -19.60 -1.17
CA HIS A 147 -4.17 -19.24 -1.45
C HIS A 147 -4.31 -17.77 -1.84
N SER A 148 -3.73 -16.86 -1.05
CA SER A 148 -3.79 -15.42 -1.37
C SER A 148 -3.02 -15.10 -2.66
N ARG A 149 -1.93 -15.84 -2.98
CA ARG A 149 -1.24 -15.72 -4.27
C ARG A 149 -2.13 -16.12 -5.46
N GLN A 150 -2.91 -17.21 -5.33
CA GLN A 150 -3.90 -17.58 -6.36
C GLN A 150 -4.95 -16.48 -6.53
N SER A 151 -5.36 -15.84 -5.44
CA SER A 151 -6.30 -14.72 -5.47
C SER A 151 -5.70 -13.50 -6.15
N VAL A 152 -4.40 -13.18 -5.93
CA VAL A 152 -3.70 -12.15 -6.70
C VAL A 152 -3.68 -12.48 -8.18
N HIS A 153 -3.34 -13.72 -8.57
CA HIS A 153 -3.36 -14.12 -9.99
C HIS A 153 -4.75 -13.98 -10.61
N ARG A 154 -5.81 -14.39 -9.88
CA ARG A 154 -7.20 -14.20 -10.36
C ARG A 154 -7.56 -12.73 -10.51
N ALA A 155 -7.16 -11.88 -9.58
CA ALA A 155 -7.40 -10.44 -9.69
C ALA A 155 -6.67 -9.81 -10.88
N LEU A 156 -5.43 -10.25 -11.17
CA LEU A 156 -4.67 -9.83 -12.34
C LEU A 156 -5.31 -10.30 -13.66
N GLU A 157 -5.91 -11.50 -13.71
CA GLU A 157 -6.67 -11.98 -14.86
C GLU A 157 -7.92 -11.12 -15.07
N LEU A 158 -8.65 -10.78 -14.01
CA LEU A 158 -9.81 -9.90 -14.07
C LEU A 158 -9.42 -8.49 -14.49
N ALA A 159 -8.30 -7.96 -13.98
CA ALA A 159 -7.79 -6.66 -14.38
C ALA A 159 -7.48 -6.61 -15.88
N GLU A 160 -6.83 -7.64 -16.42
CA GLU A 160 -6.58 -7.79 -17.86
C GLU A 160 -7.89 -7.89 -18.67
N GLN A 161 -8.86 -8.68 -18.19
CA GLN A 161 -10.16 -8.88 -18.85
C GLN A 161 -10.99 -7.59 -18.94
N TYR A 162 -10.94 -6.74 -17.92
CA TYR A 162 -11.74 -5.51 -17.80
C TYR A 162 -10.96 -4.22 -18.07
N ASP A 163 -9.70 -4.32 -18.56
CA ASP A 163 -8.79 -3.18 -18.82
C ASP A 163 -8.55 -2.30 -17.58
N VAL A 164 -8.50 -2.93 -16.42
CA VAL A 164 -8.16 -2.27 -15.14
C VAL A 164 -6.64 -2.19 -15.00
N LYS A 165 -6.11 -1.00 -14.78
CA LYS A 165 -4.67 -0.77 -14.65
C LYS A 165 -4.15 -1.22 -13.29
N VAL A 166 -3.00 -1.87 -13.28
CA VAL A 166 -2.42 -2.49 -12.08
C VAL A 166 -1.27 -1.65 -11.52
N VAL A 167 -1.40 -1.27 -10.26
CA VAL A 167 -0.36 -0.57 -9.48
C VAL A 167 0.19 -1.52 -8.43
N LEU A 168 1.47 -1.82 -8.48
CA LEU A 168 2.14 -2.62 -7.46
C LEU A 168 3.00 -1.73 -6.56
N ASP A 169 2.71 -1.71 -5.27
CA ASP A 169 3.64 -1.26 -4.24
C ASP A 169 4.41 -2.48 -3.72
N VAL A 170 5.71 -2.53 -3.94
CA VAL A 170 6.51 -3.68 -3.51
C VAL A 170 6.40 -3.89 -2.02
N ASN A 171 6.55 -2.84 -1.24
CA ASN A 171 6.40 -2.84 0.21
C ASN A 171 6.99 -4.11 0.86
N TRP A 172 8.25 -4.38 0.57
CA TRP A 172 8.96 -5.60 0.93
C TRP A 172 9.01 -5.83 2.43
N ARG A 173 8.54 -7.00 2.86
CA ARG A 173 8.52 -7.41 4.27
C ARG A 173 9.00 -8.86 4.38
N PRO A 174 10.30 -9.10 4.51
CA PRO A 174 10.87 -10.47 4.50
C PRO A 174 10.28 -11.39 5.56
N VAL A 175 9.83 -10.86 6.69
CA VAL A 175 9.25 -11.64 7.80
C VAL A 175 7.97 -12.43 7.44
N PHE A 176 7.30 -12.08 6.33
CA PHE A 176 6.12 -12.80 5.85
C PHE A 176 6.46 -13.95 4.89
N TRP A 177 7.69 -14.00 4.39
CA TRP A 177 8.09 -14.97 3.39
C TRP A 177 8.84 -16.14 4.00
N GLN A 178 8.35 -17.36 3.73
CA GLN A 178 9.00 -18.60 4.15
C GLN A 178 9.94 -19.16 3.07
N GLN A 179 9.85 -18.62 1.84
CA GLN A 179 10.64 -19.02 0.70
C GLN A 179 12.00 -18.31 0.71
N ASP A 180 13.01 -18.95 0.09
CA ASP A 180 14.27 -18.30 -0.20
C ASP A 180 14.09 -17.12 -1.18
N PHE A 181 15.07 -16.21 -1.18
CA PHE A 181 14.97 -14.96 -1.96
C PHE A 181 14.89 -15.20 -3.48
N ASP A 182 15.54 -16.24 -4.01
CA ASP A 182 15.49 -16.54 -5.44
C ASP A 182 14.09 -16.98 -5.86
N THR A 183 13.45 -17.82 -5.05
CA THR A 183 12.04 -18.21 -5.24
C THR A 183 11.11 -16.98 -5.16
N VAL A 184 11.30 -16.12 -4.18
CA VAL A 184 10.54 -14.86 -4.05
C VAL A 184 10.71 -13.98 -5.28
N LYS A 185 11.95 -13.80 -5.75
CA LYS A 185 12.25 -13.02 -6.96
C LYS A 185 11.53 -13.57 -8.19
N GLN A 186 11.46 -14.90 -8.36
CA GLN A 186 10.69 -15.51 -9.44
C GLN A 186 9.19 -15.25 -9.34
N ILE A 187 8.62 -15.33 -8.14
CA ILE A 187 7.20 -15.01 -7.90
C ILE A 187 6.91 -13.55 -8.27
N MET A 188 7.74 -12.62 -7.83
CA MET A 188 7.59 -11.20 -8.15
C MET A 188 7.74 -10.93 -9.65
N GLN A 189 8.72 -11.56 -10.32
CA GLN A 189 8.92 -11.42 -11.76
C GLN A 189 7.70 -11.85 -12.59
N ALA A 190 6.93 -12.84 -12.12
CA ALA A 190 5.69 -13.22 -12.78
C ALA A 190 4.61 -12.12 -12.70
N VAL A 191 4.55 -11.40 -11.56
CA VAL A 191 3.63 -10.28 -11.35
C VAL A 191 4.09 -9.03 -12.10
N PHE A 192 5.39 -8.74 -12.15
CA PHE A 192 5.93 -7.58 -12.89
C PHE A 192 5.56 -7.54 -14.37
N LYS A 193 5.23 -8.69 -14.97
CA LYS A 193 4.78 -8.76 -16.38
C LYS A 193 3.32 -8.32 -16.58
N LYS A 194 2.59 -8.09 -15.48
CA LYS A 194 1.14 -7.83 -15.49
C LYS A 194 0.78 -6.51 -14.78
N ILE A 195 1.77 -5.67 -14.51
CA ILE A 195 1.54 -4.38 -13.87
C ILE A 195 1.73 -3.24 -14.86
N ASP A 196 1.04 -2.13 -14.62
CA ASP A 196 1.17 -0.88 -15.38
C ASP A 196 2.02 0.14 -14.62
N PHE A 197 1.97 0.14 -13.29
CA PHE A 197 2.75 1.05 -12.44
C PHE A 197 3.46 0.27 -11.33
N LEU A 198 4.69 0.67 -11.05
CA LEU A 198 5.53 0.09 -10.01
C LEU A 198 5.99 1.19 -9.04
N LYS A 199 5.69 1.03 -7.76
CA LYS A 199 6.30 1.84 -6.70
C LYS A 199 7.22 0.99 -5.85
N LEU A 200 8.38 1.53 -5.53
CA LEU A 200 9.41 0.92 -4.71
C LEU A 200 9.96 1.93 -3.70
N ALA A 201 10.44 1.43 -2.56
CA ALA A 201 11.47 2.15 -1.81
C ALA A 201 12.82 1.96 -2.51
N LYS A 202 13.77 2.84 -2.25
CA LYS A 202 15.10 2.78 -2.88
C LYS A 202 15.81 1.46 -2.59
N GLU A 203 15.76 1.02 -1.35
CA GLU A 203 16.36 -0.25 -0.90
C GLU A 203 15.73 -1.46 -1.62
N GLU A 204 14.43 -1.40 -1.90
CA GLU A 204 13.71 -2.42 -2.67
C GLU A 204 14.14 -2.43 -4.14
N ALA A 205 14.33 -1.24 -4.72
CA ALA A 205 14.81 -1.11 -6.09
C ALA A 205 16.24 -1.67 -6.23
N GLU A 206 17.12 -1.31 -5.31
CA GLU A 206 18.50 -1.85 -5.27
C GLU A 206 18.50 -3.36 -5.06
N LEU A 207 17.63 -3.90 -4.17
CA LEU A 207 17.54 -5.33 -3.88
C LEU A 207 17.02 -6.16 -5.07
N LEU A 208 15.99 -5.67 -5.77
CA LEU A 208 15.29 -6.43 -6.81
C LEU A 208 15.86 -6.21 -8.22
N PHE A 209 16.40 -5.03 -8.48
CA PHE A 209 16.83 -4.60 -9.82
C PHE A 209 18.32 -4.20 -9.92
N ASP A 210 19.07 -4.26 -8.81
CA ASP A 210 20.47 -3.80 -8.74
C ASP A 210 20.65 -2.34 -9.19
N THR A 211 19.61 -1.52 -9.08
CA THR A 211 19.62 -0.08 -9.43
C THR A 211 18.47 0.64 -8.74
N SER A 212 18.65 1.94 -8.48
CA SER A 212 17.59 2.85 -8.03
C SER A 212 17.26 3.92 -9.09
N ASP A 213 17.51 3.63 -10.35
CA ASP A 213 17.15 4.46 -11.50
C ASP A 213 15.78 4.02 -12.04
N PRO A 214 14.70 4.85 -11.93
CA PRO A 214 13.36 4.46 -12.36
C PRO A 214 13.27 4.26 -13.88
N GLY A 215 14.02 5.00 -14.71
CA GLY A 215 14.05 4.83 -16.16
C GLY A 215 14.68 3.50 -16.56
N ALA A 216 15.79 3.11 -15.89
CA ALA A 216 16.41 1.81 -16.13
C ALA A 216 15.50 0.65 -15.73
N ILE A 217 14.72 0.78 -14.65
CA ILE A 217 13.75 -0.23 -14.24
C ILE A 217 12.58 -0.30 -15.22
N ALA A 218 12.02 0.83 -15.61
CA ALA A 218 10.94 0.91 -16.61
C ALA A 218 11.37 0.26 -17.93
N TYR A 219 12.58 0.56 -18.41
CA TYR A 219 13.14 -0.06 -19.60
C TYR A 219 13.27 -1.59 -19.50
N ARG A 220 13.71 -2.11 -18.33
CA ARG A 220 13.83 -3.57 -18.11
C ARG A 220 12.48 -4.26 -18.08
N LEU A 221 11.47 -3.61 -17.52
CA LEU A 221 10.11 -4.18 -17.41
C LEU A 221 9.36 -4.08 -18.75
N ASN A 222 9.66 -3.09 -19.58
CA ASN A 222 9.15 -2.88 -20.96
C ASN A 222 7.61 -2.87 -21.13
N SER A 223 6.85 -3.03 -20.04
CA SER A 223 5.39 -3.08 -20.06
C SER A 223 4.74 -2.06 -19.12
N VAL A 224 5.55 -1.30 -18.37
CA VAL A 224 5.03 -0.37 -17.35
C VAL A 224 4.90 1.04 -17.92
N GLU A 225 3.79 1.69 -17.57
CA GLU A 225 3.51 3.11 -17.83
C GLU A 225 4.30 4.01 -16.87
N GLY A 226 4.71 3.47 -15.70
CA GLY A 226 5.46 4.24 -14.74
C GLY A 226 6.14 3.47 -13.63
N VAL A 227 7.29 4.01 -13.21
CA VAL A 227 8.05 3.56 -12.03
C VAL A 227 8.31 4.76 -11.12
N VAL A 228 8.03 4.59 -9.83
CA VAL A 228 8.33 5.61 -8.81
C VAL A 228 9.14 4.97 -7.69
N ILE A 229 10.23 5.64 -7.30
CA ILE A 229 11.13 5.21 -6.24
C ILE A 229 11.16 6.27 -5.16
N THR A 230 10.70 5.92 -3.96
CA THR A 230 10.73 6.79 -2.77
C THR A 230 12.00 6.57 -1.96
N ASP A 231 12.57 7.64 -1.40
CA ASP A 231 13.84 7.62 -0.63
C ASP A 231 13.72 8.41 0.68
N GLY A 232 12.58 8.23 1.39
CA GLY A 232 12.32 8.84 2.69
C GLY A 232 12.48 10.36 2.68
N ASP A 233 13.37 10.87 3.52
CA ASP A 233 13.67 12.29 3.66
C ASP A 233 14.48 12.89 2.49
N ARG A 234 14.94 12.05 1.57
CA ARG A 234 15.60 12.49 0.33
C ARG A 234 14.62 12.70 -0.84
N GLY A 235 13.35 12.34 -0.65
CA GLY A 235 12.30 12.56 -1.64
C GLY A 235 12.04 11.35 -2.53
N CYS A 236 11.88 11.56 -3.83
CA CYS A 236 11.59 10.48 -4.77
C CYS A 236 12.14 10.77 -6.17
N SER A 237 12.31 9.70 -6.94
CA SER A 237 12.57 9.75 -8.39
C SER A 237 11.49 8.97 -9.13
N TYR A 238 11.22 9.34 -10.37
CA TYR A 238 10.18 8.74 -11.18
C TYR A 238 10.55 8.68 -12.67
N CYS A 239 9.93 7.73 -13.36
CA CYS A 239 9.81 7.67 -14.81
C CYS A 239 8.32 7.35 -15.09
N LEU A 240 7.57 8.32 -15.62
CA LEU A 240 6.14 8.18 -15.96
C LEU A 240 5.97 8.53 -17.45
N SER A 241 5.48 7.58 -18.25
CA SER A 241 5.36 7.74 -19.71
C SER A 241 6.63 8.36 -20.35
N GLU A 242 7.80 7.81 -20.02
CA GLU A 242 9.14 8.27 -20.45
C GLU A 242 9.59 9.61 -19.84
N ASN A 243 8.76 10.33 -19.10
CA ASN A 243 9.15 11.54 -18.38
C ASN A 243 9.84 11.19 -17.06
N GLU A 244 11.13 11.51 -16.99
CA GLU A 244 11.95 11.29 -15.80
C GLU A 244 12.08 12.54 -14.94
N GLY A 245 12.12 12.36 -13.63
CA GLY A 245 12.33 13.47 -12.71
C GLY A 245 12.70 13.03 -11.30
N LYS A 246 13.12 14.01 -10.50
CA LYS A 246 13.39 13.87 -9.06
C LYS A 246 12.73 15.01 -8.32
N LEU A 247 12.11 14.69 -7.20
CA LEU A 247 11.51 15.67 -6.29
C LEU A 247 12.15 15.52 -4.91
N PRO A 248 12.59 16.61 -4.28
CA PRO A 248 13.04 16.59 -2.89
C PRO A 248 11.86 16.27 -1.97
N ALA A 249 12.16 15.74 -0.78
CA ALA A 249 11.15 15.61 0.26
C ALA A 249 10.69 16.98 0.76
N PHE A 250 9.42 17.04 1.17
CA PHE A 250 8.93 18.22 1.89
C PHE A 250 9.52 18.24 3.30
N SER A 251 9.98 19.42 3.72
CA SER A 251 10.46 19.63 5.10
C SER A 251 9.28 19.79 6.04
N VAL A 252 8.97 18.76 6.80
CA VAL A 252 7.85 18.73 7.76
C VAL A 252 8.31 18.19 9.12
N PRO A 253 7.65 18.57 10.24
CA PRO A 253 7.97 18.04 11.56
C PRO A 253 7.43 16.61 11.70
N VAL A 254 8.25 15.62 11.34
CA VAL A 254 7.87 14.20 11.35
C VAL A 254 7.60 13.71 12.77
N VAL A 255 6.43 13.09 12.98
CA VAL A 255 6.01 12.44 14.23
C VAL A 255 6.06 10.91 14.08
N ASP A 256 5.52 10.38 12.96
CA ASP A 256 5.43 8.95 12.69
C ASP A 256 5.42 8.72 11.17
N THR A 257 6.29 7.85 10.66
CA THR A 257 6.40 7.57 9.23
C THR A 257 5.46 6.46 8.75
N THR A 258 4.71 5.83 9.67
CA THR A 258 3.79 4.74 9.35
C THR A 258 2.70 5.19 8.37
N GLY A 259 2.54 4.46 7.27
CA GLY A 259 1.53 4.76 6.25
C GLY A 259 1.89 5.89 5.28
N ALA A 260 3.07 6.52 5.40
CA ALA A 260 3.49 7.57 4.47
C ALA A 260 3.62 7.06 3.02
N GLY A 261 4.21 5.86 2.85
CA GLY A 261 4.30 5.18 1.55
C GLY A 261 2.93 4.84 0.97
N ASP A 262 2.01 4.36 1.82
CA ASP A 262 0.64 4.00 1.41
C ASP A 262 -0.16 5.25 0.99
N SER A 263 0.00 6.36 1.72
CA SER A 263 -0.60 7.64 1.36
C SER A 263 0.00 8.24 0.10
N PHE A 264 1.29 8.03 -0.15
CA PHE A 264 1.92 8.36 -1.43
C PHE A 264 1.26 7.58 -2.57
N VAL A 265 1.09 6.25 -2.44
CA VAL A 265 0.40 5.42 -3.46
C VAL A 265 -1.03 5.88 -3.67
N ALA A 266 -1.77 6.17 -2.59
CA ALA A 266 -3.13 6.69 -2.69
C ALA A 266 -3.18 8.03 -3.42
N GLY A 267 -2.26 8.95 -3.13
CA GLY A 267 -2.14 10.24 -3.82
C GLY A 267 -1.79 10.08 -5.29
N LEU A 268 -0.87 9.17 -5.63
CA LEU A 268 -0.51 8.83 -7.01
C LEU A 268 -1.74 8.32 -7.79
N VAL A 269 -2.40 7.29 -7.26
CA VAL A 269 -3.56 6.67 -7.91
C VAL A 269 -4.74 7.64 -7.99
N HIS A 270 -4.98 8.45 -6.95
CA HIS A 270 -5.97 9.52 -7.00
C HIS A 270 -5.73 10.47 -8.16
N GLN A 271 -4.50 10.97 -8.32
CA GLN A 271 -4.16 11.87 -9.43
C GLN A 271 -4.30 11.19 -10.79
N LEU A 272 -3.88 9.93 -10.94
CA LEU A 272 -4.09 9.16 -12.17
C LEU A 272 -5.58 9.01 -12.52
N CYS A 273 -6.43 8.82 -11.51
CA CYS A 273 -7.88 8.83 -11.69
C CYS A 273 -8.44 10.19 -12.17
N GLN A 274 -7.84 11.31 -11.73
CA GLN A 274 -8.31 12.65 -12.08
C GLN A 274 -7.82 13.09 -13.46
N THR A 275 -6.54 12.86 -13.76
CA THR A 275 -5.89 13.38 -14.96
C THR A 275 -5.96 12.41 -16.16
N GLY A 276 -6.07 11.11 -15.88
CA GLY A 276 -5.92 10.04 -16.87
C GLY A 276 -4.44 9.76 -17.20
N ILE A 277 -4.14 8.51 -17.54
CA ILE A 277 -2.77 8.04 -17.79
C ILE A 277 -2.16 8.74 -19.01
N SER A 278 -2.92 8.96 -20.07
CA SER A 278 -2.43 9.61 -21.29
C SER A 278 -1.88 11.03 -21.08
N SER A 279 -2.31 11.71 -20.01
CA SER A 279 -1.82 13.03 -19.65
C SER A 279 -0.37 13.02 -19.13
N LEU A 280 0.12 11.87 -18.69
CA LEU A 280 1.50 11.70 -18.23
C LEU A 280 2.54 11.92 -19.35
N ALA A 281 2.13 11.98 -20.61
CA ALA A 281 3.00 12.39 -21.72
C ALA A 281 3.47 13.86 -21.60
N ASP A 282 2.74 14.69 -20.81
CA ASP A 282 3.18 16.04 -20.46
C ASP A 282 4.07 15.96 -19.20
N PRO A 283 5.36 16.39 -19.28
CA PRO A 283 6.30 16.33 -18.16
C PRO A 283 5.85 17.16 -16.93
N GLU A 284 5.13 18.26 -17.15
CA GLU A 284 4.63 19.07 -16.03
C GLU A 284 3.48 18.37 -15.31
N ILE A 285 2.60 17.66 -16.04
CA ILE A 285 1.54 16.83 -15.41
C ILE A 285 2.16 15.66 -14.67
N ALA A 286 3.12 14.94 -15.26
CA ALA A 286 3.84 13.86 -14.60
C ALA A 286 4.46 14.33 -13.26
N LYS A 287 5.11 15.48 -13.27
CA LYS A 287 5.69 16.11 -12.09
C LYS A 287 4.63 16.49 -11.05
N GLN A 288 3.50 17.07 -11.46
CA GLN A 288 2.39 17.45 -10.57
C GLN A 288 1.77 16.22 -9.88
N VAL A 289 1.57 15.12 -10.61
CA VAL A 289 1.07 13.86 -10.08
C VAL A 289 1.97 13.35 -8.96
N VAL A 290 3.30 13.29 -9.20
CA VAL A 290 4.26 12.82 -8.18
C VAL A 290 4.37 13.79 -7.02
N ASN A 291 4.30 15.10 -7.27
CA ASN A 291 4.34 16.13 -6.22
C ASN A 291 3.13 16.04 -5.28
N TYR A 292 1.94 15.79 -5.84
CA TYR A 292 0.73 15.54 -5.04
C TYR A 292 0.88 14.29 -4.17
N ALA A 293 1.36 13.19 -4.76
CA ALA A 293 1.62 11.94 -4.05
C ALA A 293 2.62 12.14 -2.90
N SER A 294 3.71 12.87 -3.15
CA SER A 294 4.72 13.20 -2.14
C SER A 294 4.13 14.04 -1.00
N SER A 295 3.23 14.96 -1.32
CA SER A 295 2.54 15.80 -0.31
C SER A 295 1.62 14.97 0.59
N ALA A 296 0.87 14.03 0.02
CA ALA A 296 0.01 13.12 0.79
C ALA A 296 0.85 12.26 1.76
N GLY A 297 1.98 11.73 1.27
CA GLY A 297 2.93 11.01 2.13
C GLY A 297 3.51 11.87 3.24
N ALA A 298 3.95 13.09 2.94
CA ALA A 298 4.53 14.01 3.92
C ALA A 298 3.53 14.41 5.00
N LEU A 299 2.30 14.76 4.63
CA LEU A 299 1.25 15.13 5.58
C LEU A 299 0.87 13.99 6.52
N THR A 300 0.91 12.75 6.06
CA THR A 300 0.66 11.57 6.88
C THR A 300 1.67 11.44 8.01
N THR A 301 2.91 11.91 7.83
CA THR A 301 3.95 11.83 8.88
C THR A 301 3.76 12.79 10.05
N LEU A 302 2.82 13.73 9.98
CA LEU A 302 2.59 14.77 11.00
C LEU A 302 1.87 14.28 12.25
N LYS A 303 1.26 13.09 12.20
CA LYS A 303 0.45 12.52 13.28
C LYS A 303 0.76 11.02 13.41
N PRO A 304 0.53 10.41 14.59
CA PRO A 304 0.76 8.98 14.77
C PRO A 304 -0.32 8.13 14.08
N GLY A 305 0.10 6.94 13.63
CA GLY A 305 -0.75 5.92 13.01
C GLY A 305 -0.95 6.13 11.50
N ALA A 306 -1.24 5.03 10.76
CA ALA A 306 -1.38 5.06 9.32
C ALA A 306 -2.71 5.71 8.88
N ILE A 307 -3.85 5.03 9.14
CA ILE A 307 -5.17 5.45 8.63
C ILE A 307 -5.65 6.77 9.25
N ALA A 308 -5.39 6.98 10.56
CA ALA A 308 -5.85 8.16 11.27
C ALA A 308 -5.15 9.46 10.83
N SER A 309 -3.91 9.36 10.36
CA SER A 309 -3.08 10.50 9.96
C SER A 309 -3.21 10.91 8.49
N GLN A 310 -3.87 10.10 7.66
CA GLN A 310 -4.02 10.35 6.23
C GLN A 310 -4.76 11.68 5.95
N PRO A 311 -4.23 12.54 5.06
CA PRO A 311 -4.84 13.82 4.75
C PRO A 311 -6.07 13.71 3.85
N THR A 312 -6.89 14.74 3.89
CA THR A 312 -7.94 15.01 2.90
C THR A 312 -7.37 15.71 1.66
N ALA A 313 -8.10 15.68 0.55
CA ALA A 313 -7.72 16.43 -0.66
C ALA A 313 -7.49 17.92 -0.37
N SER A 314 -8.35 18.55 0.43
CA SER A 314 -8.23 19.96 0.79
C SER A 314 -6.93 20.25 1.56
N GLU A 315 -6.54 19.38 2.50
CA GLU A 315 -5.29 19.53 3.25
C GLU A 315 -4.07 19.41 2.32
N VAL A 316 -4.09 18.48 1.36
CA VAL A 316 -3.01 18.33 0.36
C VAL A 316 -2.91 19.56 -0.54
N GLU A 317 -4.03 20.06 -1.06
CA GLU A 317 -4.04 21.23 -1.92
C GLU A 317 -3.61 22.52 -1.18
N GLU A 318 -4.03 22.69 0.06
CA GLU A 318 -3.62 23.83 0.90
C GLU A 318 -2.12 23.77 1.20
N PHE A 319 -1.62 22.58 1.54
CA PHE A 319 -0.19 22.36 1.74
C PHE A 319 0.62 22.72 0.48
N LEU A 320 0.23 22.21 -0.69
CA LEU A 320 0.91 22.51 -1.95
C LEU A 320 0.92 23.99 -2.28
N ARG A 321 -0.20 24.70 -2.05
CA ARG A 321 -0.26 26.16 -2.22
C ARG A 321 0.70 26.90 -1.28
N SER A 322 0.87 26.42 -0.06
CA SER A 322 1.79 27.02 0.92
C SER A 322 3.26 26.84 0.58
N GLN A 323 3.59 25.83 -0.24
CA GLN A 323 4.97 25.54 -0.68
C GLN A 323 5.38 26.31 -1.93
N GLN A 324 4.45 27.00 -2.61
CA GLN A 324 4.79 27.83 -3.76
C GLN A 324 5.48 29.13 -3.29
N PRO A 325 6.62 29.51 -3.86
CA PRO A 325 7.23 30.78 -3.54
C PRO A 325 6.29 31.94 -3.93
N THR A 326 6.08 32.85 -2.98
CA THR A 326 5.33 34.11 -3.18
C THR A 326 6.03 35.03 -4.16
#